data_d9d033317b056589678cfbe3386235d8
#
_entry.id   d9d033317b056589678cfbe3386235d8
#
_cell.length_a   1.000
_cell.length_b   1.000
_cell.length_c   1.000
_cell.angle_alpha   90.00
_cell.angle_beta   90.00
_cell.angle_gamma   90.00
#
_symmetry.space_group_name_H-M   'P 1'
#
loop_
_entity.id
_entity.type
_entity.pdbx_description
1 polymer ?
#
loop_
_entity_poly.entity_id
_entity_poly.type
_entity_poly.pdbx_seq_one_letter_code
_entity_poly.pdbx_strand_id
1 'polypeptide(L)'
;KSNRYAFNKSHAVSYAINAYWSAYCKYYKTVSFYVSYLNHSDRKPDSQKELKELITDAKLSDIEVYPPRLQHLHTNFHAVGDKIYFGITHIKNVGRKECEKIEEISSEGDISIYSWMDVLNNIIYKGRLNKRAVVALISVGAFNGVNNTKDRERMLYEFDSWKGLTAKEQEYIYNNRDTYTKDSCLSDAIGDMINNSKI
;
A
#
# COMPACT_ATOMS: atom_id res chain seq x y z
N LYS A 1 -15.27 -47.54 23.56
CA LYS A 1 -14.44 -46.59 24.35
C LYS A 1 -14.12 -45.33 23.57
N SER A 2 -15.13 -44.73 22.94
CA SER A 2 -14.98 -43.43 22.32
C SER A 2 -16.20 -42.61 22.68
N ASN A 3 -16.15 -41.74 23.64
CA ASN A 3 -17.16 -40.67 23.75
C ASN A 3 -16.96 -39.87 25.03
N ARG A 4 -15.75 -39.34 25.20
CA ARG A 4 -15.57 -38.27 26.18
C ARG A 4 -15.82 -36.87 25.57
N TYR A 5 -15.99 -36.76 24.23
CA TYR A 5 -16.31 -35.50 23.51
C TYR A 5 -17.24 -35.82 22.35
N ALA A 6 -18.52 -36.00 22.63
CA ALA A 6 -19.53 -35.92 21.58
C ALA A 6 -20.02 -34.49 21.45
N PHE A 7 -19.79 -33.86 20.31
CA PHE A 7 -20.40 -32.58 20.01
C PHE A 7 -21.92 -32.69 20.08
N ASN A 8 -22.55 -31.72 20.76
CA ASN A 8 -23.99 -31.61 20.75
C ASN A 8 -24.48 -31.49 19.29
N LYS A 9 -25.57 -32.17 18.93
CA LYS A 9 -26.13 -32.16 17.58
C LYS A 9 -26.40 -30.73 17.06
N SER A 10 -26.91 -29.85 17.91
CA SER A 10 -27.14 -28.44 17.57
C SER A 10 -25.83 -27.72 17.22
N HIS A 11 -24.76 -28.01 17.93
CA HIS A 11 -23.43 -27.44 17.64
C HIS A 11 -22.88 -27.93 16.30
N ALA A 12 -22.99 -29.25 16.03
CA ALA A 12 -22.56 -29.82 14.75
C ALA A 12 -23.36 -29.23 13.56
N VAL A 13 -24.67 -29.01 13.71
CA VAL A 13 -25.52 -28.41 12.70
C VAL A 13 -25.13 -26.97 12.47
N SER A 14 -24.88 -26.20 13.53
CA SER A 14 -24.46 -24.77 13.39
C SER A 14 -23.12 -24.63 12.64
N TYR A 15 -22.14 -25.50 12.94
CA TYR A 15 -20.88 -25.52 12.22
C TYR A 15 -21.03 -25.94 10.75
N ALA A 16 -21.88 -26.92 10.47
CA ALA A 16 -22.17 -27.35 9.11
C ALA A 16 -22.81 -26.23 8.27
N ILE A 17 -23.72 -25.47 8.86
CA ILE A 17 -24.35 -24.31 8.21
C ILE A 17 -23.28 -23.24 7.89
N ASN A 18 -22.41 -22.91 8.85
CA ASN A 18 -21.35 -21.92 8.62
C ASN A 18 -20.35 -22.40 7.55
N ALA A 19 -19.98 -23.68 7.57
CA ALA A 19 -19.11 -24.26 6.53
C ALA A 19 -19.77 -24.20 5.14
N TYR A 20 -21.05 -24.52 5.04
CA TYR A 20 -21.82 -24.43 3.81
C TYR A 20 -21.84 -22.98 3.27
N TRP A 21 -22.17 -22.01 4.11
CA TRP A 21 -22.18 -20.61 3.69
C TRP A 21 -20.81 -20.10 3.28
N SER A 22 -19.76 -20.51 3.98
CA SER A 22 -18.38 -20.14 3.62
C SER A 22 -18.01 -20.69 2.25
N ALA A 23 -18.32 -21.97 1.99
CA ALA A 23 -18.09 -22.61 0.69
C ALA A 23 -18.93 -21.97 -0.42
N TYR A 24 -20.21 -21.67 -0.15
CA TYR A 24 -21.11 -20.98 -1.07
C TYR A 24 -20.55 -19.59 -1.45
N CYS A 25 -20.13 -18.78 -0.46
CA CYS A 25 -19.54 -17.48 -0.71
C CYS A 25 -18.24 -17.60 -1.50
N LYS A 26 -17.38 -18.55 -1.17
CA LYS A 26 -16.13 -18.79 -1.91
C LYS A 26 -16.40 -19.13 -3.38
N TYR A 27 -17.44 -19.91 -3.67
CA TYR A 27 -17.76 -20.33 -5.03
C TYR A 27 -18.47 -19.24 -5.85
N TYR A 28 -19.53 -18.63 -5.29
CA TYR A 28 -20.39 -17.69 -6.05
C TYR A 28 -19.99 -16.22 -5.90
N LYS A 29 -19.16 -15.85 -4.92
CA LYS A 29 -18.70 -14.51 -4.61
C LYS A 29 -17.22 -14.49 -4.28
N THR A 30 -16.43 -15.14 -5.10
CA THR A 30 -15.01 -15.46 -4.88
C THR A 30 -14.18 -14.23 -4.48
N VAL A 31 -14.26 -13.15 -5.25
CA VAL A 31 -13.52 -11.91 -4.96
C VAL A 31 -13.92 -11.32 -3.61
N SER A 32 -15.22 -11.18 -3.36
CA SER A 32 -15.73 -10.64 -2.09
C SER A 32 -15.36 -11.51 -0.88
N PHE A 33 -15.35 -12.84 -1.06
CA PHE A 33 -14.93 -13.79 -0.05
C PHE A 33 -13.46 -13.54 0.33
N TYR A 34 -12.56 -13.47 -0.65
CA TYR A 34 -11.14 -13.26 -0.37
C TYR A 34 -10.86 -11.88 0.20
N VAL A 35 -11.49 -10.81 -0.31
CA VAL A 35 -11.35 -9.45 0.27
C VAL A 35 -11.75 -9.45 1.74
N SER A 36 -12.90 -10.06 2.06
CA SER A 36 -13.37 -10.14 3.45
C SER A 36 -12.40 -10.93 4.32
N TYR A 37 -11.93 -12.08 3.84
CA TYR A 37 -11.05 -12.94 4.62
C TYR A 37 -9.66 -12.32 4.83
N LEU A 38 -9.07 -11.72 3.78
CA LEU A 38 -7.80 -11.01 3.86
C LEU A 38 -7.86 -9.87 4.90
N ASN A 39 -8.95 -9.10 4.91
CA ASN A 39 -9.15 -8.01 5.89
C ASN A 39 -9.31 -8.49 7.35
N HIS A 40 -9.58 -9.78 7.55
CA HIS A 40 -9.70 -10.34 8.90
C HIS A 40 -8.52 -11.26 9.29
N SER A 41 -7.50 -11.34 8.45
CA SER A 41 -6.32 -12.18 8.68
C SER A 41 -5.50 -11.74 9.90
N ASP A 42 -5.54 -10.46 10.27
CA ASP A 42 -4.87 -9.87 11.44
C ASP A 42 -5.37 -10.42 12.79
N ARG A 43 -6.57 -11.01 12.80
CA ARG A 43 -7.16 -11.63 14.01
C ARG A 43 -6.60 -13.01 14.33
N LYS A 44 -5.75 -13.56 13.48
CA LYS A 44 -5.14 -14.88 13.68
C LYS A 44 -3.82 -14.76 14.43
N PRO A 45 -3.43 -15.79 15.22
CA PRO A 45 -2.19 -15.79 15.99
C PRO A 45 -0.94 -15.58 15.12
N ASP A 46 -0.92 -16.14 13.90
CA ASP A 46 0.12 -15.97 12.90
C ASP A 46 -0.49 -15.32 11.65
N SER A 47 -0.72 -14.02 11.72
CA SER A 47 -1.36 -13.26 10.66
C SER A 47 -0.58 -13.26 9.35
N GLN A 48 0.75 -13.29 9.39
CA GLN A 48 1.59 -13.29 8.19
C GLN A 48 1.52 -14.62 7.44
N LYS A 49 1.49 -15.72 8.17
CA LYS A 49 1.30 -17.06 7.58
C LYS A 49 -0.07 -17.18 6.95
N GLU A 50 -1.11 -16.81 7.69
CA GLU A 50 -2.50 -16.81 7.21
C GLU A 50 -2.66 -15.98 5.94
N LEU A 51 -2.09 -14.77 5.93
CA LEU A 51 -2.11 -13.88 4.77
C LEU A 51 -1.48 -14.53 3.53
N LYS A 52 -0.31 -15.15 3.71
CA LYS A 52 0.39 -15.86 2.63
C LYS A 52 -0.41 -17.04 2.09
N GLU A 53 -1.01 -17.83 2.98
CA GLU A 53 -1.85 -18.98 2.61
C GLU A 53 -3.10 -18.51 1.84
N LEU A 54 -3.76 -17.43 2.30
CA LEU A 54 -4.93 -16.86 1.63
C LEU A 54 -4.60 -16.29 0.24
N ILE A 55 -3.47 -15.61 0.10
CA ILE A 55 -3.04 -15.09 -1.21
C ILE A 55 -2.74 -16.26 -2.16
N THR A 56 -2.14 -17.33 -1.66
CA THR A 56 -1.86 -18.52 -2.45
C THR A 56 -3.17 -19.23 -2.87
N ASP A 57 -4.12 -19.36 -1.97
CA ASP A 57 -5.42 -19.97 -2.24
C ASP A 57 -6.27 -19.11 -3.20
N ALA A 58 -6.20 -17.77 -3.07
CA ALA A 58 -6.83 -16.85 -4.02
C ALA A 58 -6.28 -17.07 -5.45
N LYS A 59 -4.97 -17.18 -5.60
CA LYS A 59 -4.31 -17.44 -6.88
C LYS A 59 -4.75 -18.78 -7.49
N LEU A 60 -4.93 -19.82 -6.68
CA LEU A 60 -5.47 -21.12 -7.14
C LEU A 60 -6.95 -21.02 -7.60
N SER A 61 -7.64 -19.97 -7.21
CA SER A 61 -9.02 -19.65 -7.62
C SER A 61 -9.06 -18.59 -8.72
N ASP A 62 -7.96 -18.40 -9.46
CA ASP A 62 -7.80 -17.40 -10.53
C ASP A 62 -8.01 -15.94 -10.08
N ILE A 63 -7.83 -15.65 -8.79
CA ILE A 63 -7.89 -14.31 -8.23
C ILE A 63 -6.48 -13.81 -7.94
N GLU A 64 -6.08 -12.74 -8.63
CA GLU A 64 -4.79 -12.09 -8.39
C GLU A 64 -4.88 -11.03 -7.29
N VAL A 65 -3.93 -11.11 -6.33
CA VAL A 65 -3.74 -10.09 -5.31
C VAL A 65 -2.54 -9.23 -5.68
N TYR A 66 -2.81 -7.99 -6.01
CA TYR A 66 -1.81 -7.01 -6.44
C TYR A 66 -1.18 -6.29 -5.25
N PRO A 67 0.11 -5.93 -5.34
CA PRO A 67 0.74 -5.06 -4.36
C PRO A 67 0.04 -3.70 -4.30
N PRO A 68 0.18 -2.95 -3.20
CA PRO A 68 -0.38 -1.61 -3.10
C PRO A 68 0.18 -0.72 -4.21
N ARG A 69 -0.69 0.10 -4.81
CA ARG A 69 -0.30 1.10 -5.81
C ARG A 69 -0.95 2.43 -5.46
N LEU A 70 -0.27 3.53 -5.74
CA LEU A 70 -0.75 4.87 -5.39
C LEU A 70 -2.18 5.14 -5.89
N GLN A 71 -2.51 4.69 -7.12
CA GLN A 71 -3.84 4.84 -7.72
C GLN A 71 -4.94 4.01 -7.03
N HIS A 72 -4.54 3.03 -6.22
CA HIS A 72 -5.42 2.09 -5.53
C HIS A 72 -5.02 1.94 -4.06
N LEU A 73 -4.48 3.03 -3.45
CA LEU A 73 -4.15 3.02 -2.02
C LEU A 73 -5.43 3.12 -1.19
N HIS A 74 -5.72 2.05 -0.48
CA HIS A 74 -6.78 1.99 0.51
C HIS A 74 -6.27 1.41 1.82
N THR A 75 -6.90 1.82 2.90
CA THR A 75 -6.62 1.33 4.25
C THR A 75 -6.67 -0.20 4.29
N ASN A 76 -7.72 -0.79 3.73
CA ASN A 76 -7.98 -2.23 3.74
C ASN A 76 -7.82 -2.85 2.33
N PHE A 77 -7.70 -4.18 2.27
CA PHE A 77 -7.83 -4.89 1.00
C PHE A 77 -9.15 -4.53 0.33
N HIS A 78 -9.11 -4.24 -0.95
CA HIS A 78 -10.29 -3.90 -1.73
C HIS A 78 -10.21 -4.51 -3.13
N ALA A 79 -11.35 -4.65 -3.78
CA ALA A 79 -11.43 -5.15 -5.14
C ALA A 79 -11.73 -4.03 -6.14
N VAL A 80 -11.08 -4.11 -7.30
CA VAL A 80 -11.42 -3.33 -8.49
C VAL A 80 -11.63 -4.35 -9.62
N GLY A 81 -12.88 -4.60 -10.00
CA GLY A 81 -13.23 -5.71 -10.87
C GLY A 81 -12.86 -7.05 -10.23
N ASP A 82 -12.11 -7.86 -10.96
CA ASP A 82 -11.66 -9.19 -10.52
C ASP A 82 -10.31 -9.17 -9.76
N LYS A 83 -9.73 -7.98 -9.59
CA LYS A 83 -8.42 -7.79 -8.98
C LYS A 83 -8.55 -7.33 -7.54
N ILE A 84 -7.77 -7.91 -6.65
CA ILE A 84 -7.68 -7.49 -5.24
C ILE A 84 -6.40 -6.70 -5.06
N TYR A 85 -6.49 -5.53 -4.45
CA TYR A 85 -5.35 -4.70 -4.08
C TYR A 85 -5.07 -4.78 -2.60
N PHE A 86 -3.79 -4.84 -2.27
CA PHE A 86 -3.29 -4.98 -0.91
C PHE A 86 -3.61 -3.73 -0.08
N GLY A 87 -4.18 -3.93 1.11
CA GLY A 87 -4.46 -2.85 2.06
C GLY A 87 -3.19 -2.33 2.73
N ILE A 88 -3.01 -1.02 2.77
CA ILE A 88 -1.76 -0.41 3.26
C ILE A 88 -1.56 -0.58 4.77
N THR A 89 -2.62 -0.79 5.56
CA THR A 89 -2.50 -1.11 7.00
C THR A 89 -1.85 -2.46 7.28
N HIS A 90 -1.86 -3.37 6.30
CA HIS A 90 -1.21 -4.68 6.42
C HIS A 90 0.28 -4.65 6.07
N ILE A 91 0.81 -3.48 5.67
CA ILE A 91 2.24 -3.27 5.42
C ILE A 91 2.92 -3.00 6.76
N LYS A 92 3.96 -3.78 7.07
CA LYS A 92 4.74 -3.57 8.29
C LYS A 92 5.28 -2.13 8.34
N ASN A 93 5.16 -1.48 9.48
CA ASN A 93 5.55 -0.08 9.76
C ASN A 93 4.65 1.00 9.11
N VAL A 94 3.55 0.65 8.47
CA VAL A 94 2.54 1.61 8.00
C VAL A 94 1.35 1.54 8.95
N GLY A 95 1.19 2.57 9.76
CA GLY A 95 0.10 2.65 10.73
C GLY A 95 -1.15 3.29 10.13
N ARG A 96 -2.28 3.14 10.84
CA ARG A 96 -3.57 3.70 10.41
C ARG A 96 -3.53 5.22 10.20
N LYS A 97 -2.79 5.94 11.03
CA LYS A 97 -2.63 7.40 10.91
C LYS A 97 -1.99 7.82 9.59
N GLU A 98 -1.00 7.06 9.11
CA GLU A 98 -0.36 7.30 7.82
C GLU A 98 -1.33 7.03 6.66
N CYS A 99 -2.17 6.00 6.81
CA CYS A 99 -3.21 5.68 5.82
C CYS A 99 -4.23 6.81 5.72
N GLU A 100 -4.74 7.28 6.85
CA GLU A 100 -5.72 8.38 6.92
C GLU A 100 -5.18 9.66 6.25
N LYS A 101 -3.90 10.00 6.47
CA LYS A 101 -3.25 11.14 5.80
C LYS A 101 -3.16 10.96 4.27
N ILE A 102 -2.84 9.76 3.80
CA ILE A 102 -2.76 9.47 2.37
C ILE A 102 -4.17 9.53 1.75
N GLU A 103 -5.18 8.99 2.42
CA GLU A 103 -6.56 9.04 1.97
C GLU A 103 -7.09 10.49 1.92
N GLU A 104 -6.76 11.32 2.92
CA GLU A 104 -7.09 12.75 2.95
C GLU A 104 -6.52 13.48 1.73
N ILE A 105 -5.22 13.31 1.47
CA ILE A 105 -4.56 13.91 0.30
C ILE A 105 -5.16 13.40 -1.02
N SER A 106 -5.50 12.11 -1.07
CA SER A 106 -6.12 11.50 -2.23
C SER A 106 -7.53 12.03 -2.51
N SER A 107 -8.22 12.49 -1.49
CA SER A 107 -9.55 13.10 -1.63
C SER A 107 -9.52 14.55 -2.16
N GLU A 108 -8.38 15.23 -2.00
CA GLU A 108 -8.20 16.62 -2.45
C GLU A 108 -7.86 16.75 -3.93
N GLY A 109 -7.42 15.68 -4.59
CA GLY A 109 -7.04 15.70 -5.99
C GLY A 109 -6.78 14.33 -6.60
N ASP A 110 -6.65 14.30 -7.92
CA ASP A 110 -6.34 13.08 -8.66
C ASP A 110 -4.85 12.71 -8.52
N ILE A 111 -4.56 11.82 -7.59
CA ILE A 111 -3.19 11.32 -7.36
C ILE A 111 -2.67 10.42 -8.49
N SER A 112 -3.52 10.00 -9.43
CA SER A 112 -3.10 9.14 -10.54
C SER A 112 -2.16 9.86 -11.52
N ILE A 113 -2.22 11.19 -11.55
CA ILE A 113 -1.37 12.02 -12.41
C ILE A 113 -0.07 12.47 -11.74
N TYR A 114 0.10 12.16 -10.45
CA TYR A 114 1.28 12.59 -9.71
C TYR A 114 2.57 12.04 -10.33
N SER A 115 3.60 12.89 -10.35
CA SER A 115 4.98 12.50 -10.56
C SER A 115 5.63 12.08 -9.24
N TRP A 116 6.83 11.50 -9.31
CA TRP A 116 7.59 11.18 -8.09
C TRP A 116 7.89 12.43 -7.24
N MET A 117 8.12 13.59 -7.88
CA MET A 117 8.30 14.85 -7.17
C MET A 117 7.03 15.32 -6.45
N ASP A 118 5.85 15.08 -7.05
CA ASP A 118 4.57 15.37 -6.41
C ASP A 118 4.34 14.44 -5.20
N VAL A 119 4.75 13.19 -5.29
CA VAL A 119 4.71 12.24 -4.16
C VAL A 119 5.60 12.73 -3.02
N LEU A 120 6.86 13.11 -3.31
CA LEU A 120 7.79 13.63 -2.30
C LEU A 120 7.23 14.88 -1.61
N ASN A 121 6.74 15.83 -2.37
CA ASN A 121 6.26 17.10 -1.83
C ASN A 121 4.87 16.99 -1.17
N ASN A 122 3.89 16.44 -1.88
CA ASN A 122 2.50 16.51 -1.44
C ASN A 122 2.14 15.37 -0.47
N ILE A 123 2.56 14.13 -0.76
CA ILE A 123 2.22 12.99 0.07
C ILE A 123 3.17 12.88 1.26
N ILE A 124 4.47 12.92 1.01
CA ILE A 124 5.47 12.64 2.06
C ILE A 124 5.69 13.85 2.94
N TYR A 125 6.02 15.01 2.35
CA TYR A 125 6.37 16.20 3.11
C TYR A 125 5.14 16.89 3.70
N LYS A 126 4.19 17.34 2.88
CA LYS A 126 2.96 17.99 3.38
C LYS A 126 2.10 17.06 4.22
N GLY A 127 1.98 15.79 3.83
CA GLY A 127 1.31 14.76 4.62
C GLY A 127 2.03 14.38 5.91
N ARG A 128 3.28 14.81 6.09
CA ARG A 128 4.11 14.52 7.29
C ARG A 128 4.13 13.03 7.61
N LEU A 129 4.39 12.20 6.60
CA LEU A 129 4.47 10.75 6.78
C LEU A 129 5.73 10.37 7.57
N ASN A 130 5.59 9.33 8.39
CA ASN A 130 6.72 8.79 9.14
C ASN A 130 7.76 8.17 8.19
N LYS A 131 9.06 8.42 8.44
CA LYS A 131 10.17 7.86 7.64
C LYS A 131 10.05 6.35 7.46
N ARG A 132 9.73 5.60 8.52
CA ARG A 132 9.61 4.13 8.46
C ARG A 132 8.47 3.70 7.55
N ALA A 133 7.35 4.42 7.56
CA ALA A 133 6.22 4.16 6.69
C ALA A 133 6.56 4.44 5.22
N VAL A 134 7.23 5.56 4.93
CA VAL A 134 7.67 5.90 3.58
C VAL A 134 8.62 4.85 3.01
N VAL A 135 9.64 4.45 3.77
CA VAL A 135 10.58 3.39 3.37
C VAL A 135 9.84 2.09 3.11
N ALA A 136 8.87 1.71 3.94
CA ALA A 136 8.06 0.51 3.74
C ALA A 136 7.23 0.60 2.45
N LEU A 137 6.56 1.73 2.19
CA LEU A 137 5.77 1.96 0.98
C LEU A 137 6.63 1.90 -0.30
N ILE A 138 7.81 2.51 -0.29
CA ILE A 138 8.76 2.40 -1.42
C ILE A 138 9.17 0.95 -1.62
N SER A 139 9.54 0.26 -0.53
CA SER A 139 10.04 -1.12 -0.58
C SER A 139 9.01 -2.12 -1.14
N VAL A 140 7.73 -1.94 -0.85
CA VAL A 140 6.66 -2.78 -1.42
C VAL A 140 6.24 -2.35 -2.81
N GLY A 141 6.74 -1.23 -3.32
CA GLY A 141 6.45 -0.72 -4.65
C GLY A 141 5.12 0.02 -4.76
N ALA A 142 4.64 0.63 -3.68
CA ALA A 142 3.39 1.39 -3.65
C ALA A 142 3.38 2.57 -4.66
N PHE A 143 4.55 3.09 -4.97
CA PHE A 143 4.73 4.20 -5.92
C PHE A 143 5.12 3.74 -7.33
N ASN A 144 5.13 2.44 -7.61
CA ASN A 144 5.38 1.93 -8.96
C ASN A 144 4.23 2.36 -9.90
N GLY A 145 4.59 2.84 -11.08
CA GLY A 145 3.63 3.34 -12.07
C GLY A 145 3.26 4.82 -11.93
N VAL A 146 3.80 5.51 -10.94
CA VAL A 146 3.78 6.97 -10.85
C VAL A 146 4.64 7.55 -11.97
N ASN A 147 4.23 8.68 -12.55
CA ASN A 147 5.00 9.34 -13.62
C ASN A 147 6.42 9.70 -13.14
N ASN A 148 7.40 9.47 -14.00
CA ASN A 148 8.82 9.67 -13.69
C ASN A 148 9.33 8.84 -12.50
N THR A 149 8.72 7.66 -12.25
CA THR A 149 9.15 6.75 -11.19
C THR A 149 10.51 6.17 -11.55
N LYS A 150 11.37 6.13 -10.58
CA LYS A 150 12.70 5.50 -10.62
C LYS A 150 12.59 4.07 -10.05
N ASP A 151 13.70 3.32 -10.09
CA ASP A 151 13.78 2.09 -9.32
C ASP A 151 13.70 2.36 -7.80
N ARG A 152 13.46 1.31 -7.01
CA ARG A 152 13.23 1.46 -5.57
C ARG A 152 14.45 2.00 -4.81
N GLU A 153 15.65 1.60 -5.22
CA GLU A 153 16.90 2.05 -4.60
C GLU A 153 17.08 3.54 -4.81
N ARG A 154 16.83 4.00 -6.02
CA ARG A 154 16.90 5.42 -6.36
C ARG A 154 15.81 6.23 -5.64
N MET A 155 14.58 5.72 -5.55
CA MET A 155 13.52 6.39 -4.78
C MET A 155 13.90 6.52 -3.29
N LEU A 156 14.53 5.51 -2.69
CA LEU A 156 15.01 5.57 -1.32
C LEU A 156 16.12 6.61 -1.15
N TYR A 157 17.07 6.65 -2.09
CA TYR A 157 18.14 7.65 -2.09
C TYR A 157 17.58 9.08 -2.24
N GLU A 158 16.69 9.29 -3.18
CA GLU A 158 16.07 10.60 -3.41
C GLU A 158 15.19 11.04 -2.22
N PHE A 159 14.50 10.10 -1.58
CA PHE A 159 13.75 10.39 -0.36
C PHE A 159 14.66 10.82 0.81
N ASP A 160 15.77 10.12 1.04
CA ASP A 160 16.72 10.51 2.10
C ASP A 160 17.39 11.87 1.78
N SER A 161 17.71 12.16 0.52
CA SER A 161 18.21 13.44 0.05
C SER A 161 17.19 14.55 0.26
N TRP A 162 15.93 14.33 -0.16
CA TRP A 162 14.82 15.27 0.03
C TRP A 162 14.62 15.63 1.50
N LYS A 163 14.68 14.64 2.37
CA LYS A 163 14.53 14.86 3.81
C LYS A 163 15.66 15.68 4.43
N GLY A 164 16.84 15.65 3.85
CA GLY A 164 18.00 16.43 4.28
C GLY A 164 17.91 17.92 3.92
N LEU A 165 17.01 18.30 3.03
CA LEU A 165 16.83 19.67 2.55
C LEU A 165 16.02 20.50 3.53
N THR A 166 16.29 21.81 3.54
CA THR A 166 15.47 22.80 4.22
C THR A 166 14.15 23.02 3.46
N ALA A 167 13.15 23.58 4.14
CA ALA A 167 11.85 23.87 3.52
C ALA A 167 11.96 24.78 2.28
N LYS A 168 12.87 25.76 2.30
CA LYS A 168 13.11 26.66 1.15
C LYS A 168 13.72 25.94 -0.04
N GLU A 169 14.64 25.02 0.22
CA GLU A 169 15.28 24.20 -0.82
C GLU A 169 14.28 23.23 -1.44
N GLN A 170 13.45 22.61 -0.63
CA GLN A 170 12.37 21.72 -1.11
C GLN A 170 11.37 22.49 -1.99
N GLU A 171 10.97 23.69 -1.55
CA GLU A 171 10.06 24.55 -2.31
C GLU A 171 10.70 25.00 -3.64
N TYR A 172 11.97 25.38 -3.62
CA TYR A 172 12.70 25.77 -4.84
C TYR A 172 12.75 24.61 -5.85
N ILE A 173 13.16 23.43 -5.42
CA ILE A 173 13.25 22.26 -6.30
C ILE A 173 11.88 21.90 -6.84
N TYR A 174 10.85 21.91 -6.00
CA TYR A 174 9.50 21.57 -6.42
C TYR A 174 8.94 22.57 -7.45
N ASN A 175 9.17 23.86 -7.26
CA ASN A 175 8.70 24.91 -8.18
C ASN A 175 9.42 24.87 -9.54
N ASN A 176 10.63 24.33 -9.59
CA ASN A 176 11.42 24.19 -10.82
C ASN A 176 11.39 22.76 -11.37
N ARG A 177 10.50 21.88 -10.91
CA ARG A 177 10.48 20.47 -11.27
C ARG A 177 10.34 20.18 -12.77
N ASP A 178 9.70 21.07 -13.51
CA ASP A 178 9.47 20.92 -14.96
C ASP A 178 10.75 21.15 -15.79
N THR A 179 11.78 21.74 -15.18
CA THR A 179 13.10 21.90 -15.82
C THR A 179 13.92 20.62 -15.78
N TYR A 180 13.54 19.66 -14.93
CA TYR A 180 14.22 18.37 -14.78
C TYR A 180 13.58 17.33 -15.70
N THR A 181 14.38 16.77 -16.60
CA THR A 181 13.94 15.71 -17.52
C THR A 181 13.67 14.40 -16.78
N LYS A 182 13.03 13.43 -17.46
CA LYS A 182 12.79 12.10 -16.91
C LYS A 182 14.05 11.41 -16.37
N ASP A 183 15.21 11.72 -16.95
CA ASP A 183 16.50 11.14 -16.60
C ASP A 183 17.26 11.95 -15.56
N SER A 184 16.89 13.22 -15.33
CA SER A 184 17.45 14.02 -14.26
C SER A 184 16.97 13.53 -12.89
N CYS A 185 17.86 13.48 -11.93
CA CYS A 185 17.53 13.07 -10.58
C CYS A 185 17.53 14.25 -9.60
N LEU A 186 17.02 14.02 -8.41
CA LEU A 186 17.06 15.02 -7.34
C LEU A 186 18.49 15.49 -7.03
N SER A 187 19.51 14.63 -7.26
CA SER A 187 20.92 15.00 -7.13
C SER A 187 21.35 16.08 -8.11
N ASP A 188 20.79 16.08 -9.34
CA ASP A 188 21.07 17.12 -10.33
C ASP A 188 20.45 18.46 -9.89
N ALA A 189 19.20 18.39 -9.39
CA ALA A 189 18.53 19.55 -8.82
C ALA A 189 19.29 20.15 -7.63
N ILE A 190 19.80 19.29 -6.73
CA ILE A 190 20.63 19.71 -5.60
C ILE A 190 21.97 20.28 -6.12
N GLY A 191 22.58 19.66 -7.11
CA GLY A 191 23.81 20.13 -7.75
C GLY A 191 23.63 21.52 -8.36
N ASP A 192 22.58 21.75 -9.11
CA ASP A 192 22.24 23.06 -9.69
C ASP A 192 21.99 24.12 -8.62
N MET A 193 21.33 23.74 -7.54
CA MET A 193 21.07 24.63 -6.42
C MET A 193 22.36 25.05 -5.70
N ILE A 194 23.29 24.11 -5.48
CA ILE A 194 24.60 24.38 -4.89
C ILE A 194 25.44 25.27 -5.81
N ASN A 195 25.43 25.00 -7.11
CA ASN A 195 26.19 25.77 -8.10
C ASN A 195 25.64 27.17 -8.29
N ASN A 196 24.33 27.35 -8.16
CA ASN A 196 23.68 28.65 -8.30
C ASN A 196 23.69 29.51 -7.03
N SER A 197 24.16 28.98 -5.88
CA SER A 197 24.50 29.62 -4.58
C SER A 197 23.66 30.83 -4.15
N LYS A 198 22.40 30.94 -4.51
CA LYS A 198 21.55 32.11 -4.27
C LYS A 198 20.28 31.80 -3.47
N ILE A 199 20.32 30.79 -2.61
CA ILE A 199 19.22 30.50 -1.70
C ILE A 199 19.62 30.79 -0.28
#